data_054851403beca1b1bc8bbe4099cbbfeb
#
_entry.id   054851403beca1b1bc8bbe4099cbbfeb
#
_cell.length_a   1.000
_cell.length_b   1.000
_cell.length_c   1.000
_cell.angle_alpha   90.00
_cell.angle_beta   90.00
_cell.angle_gamma   90.00
#
_symmetry.space_group_name_H-M   'P 1'
#
loop_
_entity.id
_entity.type
_entity.pdbx_description
1 polymer ?
#
loop_
_entity_poly.entity_id
_entity_poly.type
_entity_poly.pdbx_seq_one_letter_code
_entity_poly.pdbx_strand_id
1 'polypeptide(L)'
;MELLQRLEAGMPIPYDGDKVVRVPAALAQAFRPGDRLVVVQRTGDLLHIPAEDAEAAQAAVGAAHAAFGALREVDDDAISAFYEAFARRLEDEAAFAPIREANETDVGSARERGRSVTRLILSDRMRADMVAGLRGWRDMPSVRGAVRGTTHQGVWRVEEVVAGLGVVGFVFEGRPNVFADATGVLRSGNAVVFRIGSDALGTARAIAAHALEPALAEAGLPPGAASLVDSPSRAAGWAMFADPRLALAVARGSGAAVAQLGAIAAQHGTPVSLHGTGGAWIVADPSADAEAFGLAVRHSLDRKVCNTLN
;
A
#
# COMPACT_ATOMS: atom_id res chain seq x y z
N MET A 1 20.42 17.18 20.15
CA MET A 1 20.41 15.76 19.68
C MET A 1 21.37 15.69 18.50
N GLU A 2 22.35 14.81 18.55
CA GLU A 2 23.30 14.61 17.45
C GLU A 2 22.74 13.60 16.46
N LEU A 3 22.94 13.87 15.16
CA LEU A 3 22.52 12.96 14.09
C LEU A 3 23.61 11.89 13.88
N LEU A 4 23.18 10.68 13.56
CA LEU A 4 24.06 9.57 13.22
C LEU A 4 24.79 9.87 11.91
N GLN A 5 26.13 10.01 11.96
CA GLN A 5 26.94 10.37 10.79
C GLN A 5 27.63 9.17 10.17
N ARG A 6 27.93 8.14 10.96
CA ARG A 6 28.61 6.93 10.52
C ARG A 6 28.27 5.73 11.40
N LEU A 7 28.46 4.54 10.85
CA LEU A 7 28.42 3.28 11.59
C LEU A 7 29.81 2.62 11.51
N GLU A 8 30.20 1.97 12.60
CA GLU A 8 31.44 1.19 12.66
C GLU A 8 31.09 -0.31 12.74
N ALA A 9 31.89 -1.14 12.04
CA ALA A 9 31.71 -2.58 12.10
C ALA A 9 31.88 -3.09 13.54
N GLY A 10 30.93 -3.88 14.02
CA GLY A 10 30.92 -4.39 15.40
C GLY A 10 30.37 -3.40 16.43
N MET A 11 30.03 -2.17 16.07
CA MET A 11 29.39 -1.19 16.96
C MET A 11 28.17 -1.82 17.61
N PRO A 12 28.06 -1.78 18.96
CA PRO A 12 26.90 -2.34 19.66
C PRO A 12 25.72 -1.38 19.63
N ILE A 13 24.55 -1.88 19.28
CA ILE A 13 23.30 -1.13 19.30
C ILE A 13 22.34 -1.83 20.26
N PRO A 14 21.94 -1.22 21.37
CA PRO A 14 20.95 -1.75 22.30
C PRO A 14 19.57 -1.82 21.65
N TYR A 15 18.79 -2.85 21.98
CA TYR A 15 17.40 -2.99 21.58
C TYR A 15 16.64 -3.82 22.61
N ASP A 16 15.31 -3.73 22.62
CA ASP A 16 14.42 -4.52 23.48
C ASP A 16 14.85 -4.51 24.98
N GLY A 17 15.40 -3.39 25.42
CA GLY A 17 15.77 -3.12 26.81
C GLY A 17 17.13 -3.66 27.24
N ASP A 18 17.39 -4.95 27.09
CA ASP A 18 18.58 -5.66 27.61
C ASP A 18 19.42 -6.39 26.55
N LYS A 19 19.00 -6.30 25.28
CA LYS A 19 19.66 -6.97 24.16
C LYS A 19 20.58 -6.04 23.38
N VAL A 20 21.56 -6.62 22.71
CA VAL A 20 22.52 -5.89 21.88
C VAL A 20 22.66 -6.60 20.53
N VAL A 21 22.49 -5.85 19.45
CA VAL A 21 22.88 -6.29 18.09
C VAL A 21 24.15 -5.54 17.67
N ARG A 22 24.99 -6.20 16.90
CA ARG A 22 26.22 -5.61 16.39
C ARG A 22 26.09 -5.23 14.91
N VAL A 23 26.57 -4.04 14.57
CA VAL A 23 26.55 -3.55 13.20
C VAL A 23 27.40 -4.46 12.29
N PRO A 24 26.82 -5.07 11.23
CA PRO A 24 27.58 -5.83 10.26
C PRO A 24 28.54 -4.94 9.46
N ALA A 25 29.69 -5.47 9.05
CA ALA A 25 30.68 -4.73 8.28
C ALA A 25 30.11 -4.15 6.96
N ALA A 26 29.25 -4.92 6.27
CA ALA A 26 28.60 -4.47 5.04
C ALA A 26 27.70 -3.25 5.27
N LEU A 27 26.95 -3.24 6.40
CA LEU A 27 26.10 -2.12 6.77
C LEU A 27 26.94 -0.86 7.10
N ALA A 28 28.03 -1.03 7.87
CA ALA A 28 28.93 0.06 8.19
C ALA A 28 29.57 0.68 6.94
N GLN A 29 29.90 -0.12 5.95
CA GLN A 29 30.44 0.33 4.66
C GLN A 29 29.41 1.04 3.78
N ALA A 30 28.14 0.61 3.84
CA ALA A 30 27.06 1.17 3.03
C ALA A 30 26.51 2.48 3.58
N PHE A 31 26.50 2.67 4.89
CA PHE A 31 25.91 3.81 5.57
C PHE A 31 26.61 5.14 5.23
N ARG A 32 25.84 6.17 4.95
CA ARG A 32 26.30 7.53 4.62
C ARG A 32 25.62 8.55 5.56
N PRO A 33 26.22 9.74 5.76
CA PRO A 33 25.54 10.85 6.43
C PRO A 33 24.22 11.17 5.75
N GLY A 34 23.15 11.30 6.56
CA GLY A 34 21.78 11.50 6.08
C GLY A 34 20.96 10.21 5.98
N ASP A 35 21.59 9.05 5.91
CA ASP A 35 20.91 7.77 5.97
C ASP A 35 20.25 7.56 7.34
N ARG A 36 19.27 6.66 7.38
CA ARG A 36 18.61 6.27 8.62
C ARG A 36 18.85 4.81 8.95
N LEU A 37 18.93 4.53 10.23
CA LEU A 37 18.98 3.18 10.78
C LEU A 37 17.73 2.92 11.61
N VAL A 38 16.94 1.93 11.21
CA VAL A 38 15.82 1.44 12.01
C VAL A 38 16.22 0.13 12.66
N VAL A 39 16.09 0.06 13.98
CA VAL A 39 16.27 -1.18 14.75
C VAL A 39 14.90 -1.76 15.01
N VAL A 40 14.63 -2.95 14.49
CA VAL A 40 13.38 -3.66 14.76
C VAL A 40 13.44 -4.22 16.18
N GLN A 41 12.75 -3.58 17.12
CA GLN A 41 12.87 -3.87 18.55
C GLN A 41 12.54 -5.32 18.90
N ARG A 42 11.66 -5.98 18.14
CA ARG A 42 11.26 -7.37 18.38
C ARG A 42 12.32 -8.41 17.97
N THR A 43 13.12 -8.13 16.94
CA THR A 43 14.06 -9.09 16.32
C THR A 43 15.51 -8.67 16.40
N GLY A 44 15.80 -7.39 16.61
CA GLY A 44 17.14 -6.81 16.54
C GLY A 44 17.64 -6.59 15.10
N ASP A 45 16.79 -6.74 14.09
CA ASP A 45 17.17 -6.47 12.70
C ASP A 45 17.57 -5.01 12.53
N LEU A 46 18.71 -4.79 11.89
CA LEU A 46 19.19 -3.46 11.51
C LEU A 46 18.81 -3.17 10.07
N LEU A 47 17.93 -2.21 9.88
CA LEU A 47 17.41 -1.83 8.56
C LEU A 47 18.03 -0.50 8.15
N HIS A 48 18.82 -0.53 7.09
CA HIS A 48 19.42 0.65 6.48
C HIS A 48 18.45 1.29 5.50
N ILE A 49 18.16 2.56 5.71
CA ILE A 49 17.33 3.37 4.82
C ILE A 49 18.22 4.49 4.25
N PRO A 50 18.63 4.38 2.98
CA PRO A 50 19.32 5.45 2.28
C PRO A 50 18.53 6.75 2.30
N ALA A 51 19.24 7.90 2.32
CA ALA A 51 18.60 9.22 2.37
C ALA A 51 17.60 9.43 1.22
N GLU A 52 17.96 9.03 0.01
CA GLU A 52 17.11 9.11 -1.18
C GLU A 52 15.79 8.35 -1.04
N ASP A 53 15.83 7.15 -0.45
CA ASP A 53 14.63 6.35 -0.19
C ASP A 53 13.74 6.99 0.89
N ALA A 54 14.36 7.57 1.91
CA ALA A 54 13.66 8.30 2.96
C ALA A 54 12.97 9.56 2.41
N GLU A 55 13.66 10.31 1.55
CA GLU A 55 13.15 11.51 0.88
C GLU A 55 11.97 11.18 -0.05
N ALA A 56 12.10 10.14 -0.88
CA ALA A 56 11.02 9.70 -1.76
C ALA A 56 9.75 9.31 -0.98
N ALA A 57 9.91 8.55 0.10
CA ALA A 57 8.80 8.18 0.98
C ALA A 57 8.17 9.41 1.65
N GLN A 58 9.00 10.31 2.20
CA GLN A 58 8.53 11.51 2.88
C GLN A 58 7.81 12.49 1.94
N ALA A 59 8.25 12.61 0.69
CA ALA A 59 7.60 13.44 -0.32
C ALA A 59 6.20 12.90 -0.63
N ALA A 60 6.08 11.59 -0.91
CA ALA A 60 4.79 10.96 -1.20
C ALA A 60 3.81 11.04 -0.02
N VAL A 61 4.28 10.73 1.21
CA VAL A 61 3.44 10.84 2.42
C VAL A 61 3.07 12.30 2.69
N GLY A 62 4.00 13.25 2.47
CA GLY A 62 3.75 14.68 2.63
C GLY A 62 2.66 15.20 1.69
N ALA A 63 2.72 14.82 0.42
CA ALA A 63 1.71 15.16 -0.57
C ALA A 63 0.33 14.59 -0.18
N ALA A 64 0.28 13.32 0.24
CA ALA A 64 -0.97 12.69 0.68
C ALA A 64 -1.52 13.32 1.97
N HIS A 65 -0.66 13.71 2.90
CA HIS A 65 -1.08 14.37 4.13
C HIS A 65 -1.69 15.76 3.86
N ALA A 66 -1.08 16.54 2.97
CA ALA A 66 -1.64 17.81 2.52
C ALA A 66 -2.99 17.62 1.81
N ALA A 67 -3.06 16.63 0.91
CA ALA A 67 -4.27 16.30 0.18
C ALA A 67 -5.40 15.83 1.11
N PHE A 68 -5.10 15.07 2.17
CA PHE A 68 -6.10 14.64 3.15
C PHE A 68 -6.83 15.83 3.80
N GLY A 69 -6.11 16.91 4.13
CA GLY A 69 -6.72 18.13 4.62
C GLY A 69 -7.71 18.74 3.62
N ALA A 70 -7.33 18.81 2.34
CA ALA A 70 -8.16 19.36 1.28
C ALA A 70 -9.35 18.46 0.89
N LEU A 71 -9.23 17.13 1.03
CA LEU A 71 -10.32 16.18 0.74
C LEU A 71 -11.59 16.40 1.60
N ARG A 72 -11.50 17.13 2.70
CA ARG A 72 -12.65 17.46 3.54
C ARG A 72 -13.66 18.35 2.83
N GLU A 73 -13.17 19.20 1.91
CA GLU A 73 -13.97 20.13 1.13
C GLU A 73 -14.47 19.53 -0.21
N VAL A 74 -13.99 18.32 -0.55
CA VAL A 74 -14.39 17.62 -1.76
C VAL A 74 -15.70 16.88 -1.52
N ASP A 75 -16.68 17.09 -2.39
CA ASP A 75 -17.95 16.37 -2.35
C ASP A 75 -17.84 14.91 -2.85
N ASP A 76 -18.88 14.13 -2.59
CA ASP A 76 -18.91 12.72 -2.97
C ASP A 76 -19.11 12.52 -4.48
N ASP A 77 -19.68 13.51 -5.18
CA ASP A 77 -19.86 13.49 -6.63
C ASP A 77 -18.49 13.63 -7.33
N ALA A 78 -17.62 14.50 -6.84
CA ALA A 78 -16.25 14.61 -7.34
C ALA A 78 -15.46 13.31 -7.13
N ILE A 79 -15.61 12.64 -5.98
CA ILE A 79 -14.98 11.34 -5.73
C ILE A 79 -15.53 10.28 -6.70
N SER A 80 -16.84 10.29 -6.97
CA SER A 80 -17.46 9.40 -7.96
C SER A 80 -16.97 9.68 -9.37
N ALA A 81 -16.85 10.98 -9.74
CA ALA A 81 -16.29 11.41 -11.01
C ALA A 81 -14.83 10.96 -11.21
N PHE A 82 -14.02 10.98 -10.14
CA PHE A 82 -12.65 10.46 -10.17
C PHE A 82 -12.61 8.98 -10.57
N TYR A 83 -13.42 8.13 -9.92
CA TYR A 83 -13.42 6.72 -10.24
C TYR A 83 -13.84 6.45 -11.69
N GLU A 84 -14.85 7.16 -12.19
CA GLU A 84 -15.26 7.03 -13.59
C GLU A 84 -14.19 7.57 -14.56
N ALA A 85 -13.55 8.70 -14.26
CA ALA A 85 -12.47 9.25 -15.07
C ALA A 85 -11.28 8.28 -15.13
N PHE A 86 -10.92 7.67 -13.98
CA PHE A 86 -9.85 6.68 -13.93
C PHE A 86 -10.21 5.40 -14.72
N ALA A 87 -11.44 4.89 -14.57
CA ALA A 87 -11.94 3.73 -15.32
C ALA A 87 -11.90 3.99 -16.85
N ARG A 88 -12.41 5.14 -17.31
CA ARG A 88 -12.41 5.53 -18.74
C ARG A 88 -10.99 5.61 -19.31
N ARG A 89 -10.03 6.14 -18.55
CA ARG A 89 -8.62 6.20 -18.99
C ARG A 89 -7.99 4.83 -19.11
N LEU A 90 -8.37 3.88 -18.27
CA LEU A 90 -7.94 2.49 -18.43
C LEU A 90 -8.62 1.80 -19.62
N GLU A 91 -9.83 2.22 -20.04
CA GLU A 91 -10.53 1.72 -21.22
C GLU A 91 -10.06 2.38 -22.52
N ASP A 92 -9.59 3.60 -22.45
CA ASP A 92 -9.11 4.35 -23.64
C ASP A 92 -7.77 3.77 -24.12
N GLU A 93 -7.73 3.37 -25.40
CA GLU A 93 -6.54 2.73 -25.97
C GLU A 93 -5.34 3.67 -26.05
N ALA A 94 -5.55 4.98 -26.27
CA ALA A 94 -4.45 5.94 -26.37
C ALA A 94 -3.82 6.20 -24.98
N ALA A 95 -4.62 6.32 -23.94
CA ALA A 95 -4.14 6.46 -22.56
C ALA A 95 -3.51 5.16 -22.03
N PHE A 96 -4.02 4.00 -22.47
CA PHE A 96 -3.56 2.70 -22.01
C PHE A 96 -2.29 2.19 -22.73
N ALA A 97 -2.04 2.62 -23.97
CA ALA A 97 -0.88 2.16 -24.76
C ALA A 97 0.46 2.31 -24.01
N PRO A 98 0.81 3.47 -23.40
CA PRO A 98 2.06 3.60 -22.65
C PRO A 98 2.09 2.73 -21.37
N ILE A 99 0.93 2.43 -20.77
CA ILE A 99 0.84 1.52 -19.61
C ILE A 99 1.16 0.08 -20.05
N ARG A 100 0.63 -0.34 -21.20
CA ARG A 100 0.89 -1.65 -21.80
C ARG A 100 2.38 -1.82 -22.11
N GLU A 101 3.00 -0.84 -22.77
CA GLU A 101 4.43 -0.86 -23.11
C GLU A 101 5.32 -0.95 -21.87
N ALA A 102 5.02 -0.17 -20.84
CA ALA A 102 5.73 -0.24 -19.56
C ALA A 102 5.57 -1.62 -18.89
N ASN A 103 4.37 -2.22 -18.96
CA ASN A 103 4.13 -3.55 -18.42
C ASN A 103 4.89 -4.64 -19.18
N GLU A 104 4.94 -4.58 -20.50
CA GLU A 104 5.71 -5.50 -21.33
C GLU A 104 7.20 -5.44 -20.99
N THR A 105 7.73 -4.24 -20.77
CA THR A 105 9.12 -4.00 -20.32
C THR A 105 9.38 -4.62 -18.95
N ASP A 106 8.52 -4.35 -17.96
CA ASP A 106 8.61 -4.91 -16.61
C ASP A 106 8.56 -6.45 -16.64
N VAL A 107 7.64 -7.02 -17.43
CA VAL A 107 7.48 -8.47 -17.61
C VAL A 107 8.72 -9.09 -18.25
N GLY A 108 9.27 -8.47 -19.30
CA GLY A 108 10.50 -8.91 -19.96
C GLY A 108 11.67 -8.97 -18.97
N SER A 109 11.89 -7.89 -18.25
CA SER A 109 12.92 -7.74 -17.23
C SER A 109 12.78 -8.74 -16.07
N ALA A 110 11.55 -9.03 -15.64
CA ALA A 110 11.29 -10.03 -14.61
C ALA A 110 11.60 -11.46 -15.10
N ARG A 111 11.27 -11.79 -16.36
CA ARG A 111 11.61 -13.08 -16.99
C ARG A 111 13.11 -13.30 -17.10
N GLU A 112 13.86 -12.29 -17.56
CA GLU A 112 15.32 -12.35 -17.64
C GLU A 112 15.96 -12.64 -16.28
N ARG A 113 15.37 -12.13 -15.19
CA ARG A 113 15.80 -12.39 -13.81
C ARG A 113 15.25 -13.71 -13.22
N GLY A 114 14.57 -14.53 -14.01
CA GLY A 114 14.00 -15.81 -13.56
C GLY A 114 12.85 -15.67 -12.56
N ARG A 115 12.17 -14.50 -12.52
CA ARG A 115 11.06 -14.25 -11.60
C ARG A 115 9.72 -14.64 -12.20
N SER A 116 8.76 -15.00 -11.33
CA SER A 116 7.39 -15.31 -11.76
C SER A 116 6.67 -14.06 -12.26
N VAL A 117 6.13 -14.12 -13.46
CA VAL A 117 5.39 -13.02 -14.09
C VAL A 117 3.88 -13.17 -14.03
N THR A 118 3.37 -14.27 -13.49
CA THR A 118 1.92 -14.60 -13.51
C THR A 118 1.03 -13.50 -12.94
N ARG A 119 1.53 -12.76 -11.94
CA ARG A 119 0.80 -11.68 -11.29
C ARG A 119 1.17 -10.29 -11.83
N LEU A 120 2.25 -10.22 -12.61
CA LEU A 120 2.79 -8.99 -13.16
C LEU A 120 2.12 -8.62 -14.49
N ILE A 121 1.76 -9.63 -15.29
CA ILE A 121 1.14 -9.43 -16.60
C ILE A 121 -0.19 -8.70 -16.46
N LEU A 122 -0.27 -7.52 -17.03
CA LEU A 122 -1.49 -6.73 -17.15
C LEU A 122 -2.29 -7.20 -18.39
N SER A 123 -3.02 -8.30 -18.21
CA SER A 123 -3.88 -8.87 -19.27
C SER A 123 -5.14 -8.03 -19.47
N ASP A 124 -5.83 -8.22 -20.61
CA ASP A 124 -7.11 -7.57 -20.89
C ASP A 124 -8.16 -7.89 -19.82
N ARG A 125 -8.14 -9.12 -19.28
CA ARG A 125 -8.99 -9.50 -18.15
C ARG A 125 -8.66 -8.69 -16.90
N MET A 126 -7.38 -8.54 -16.55
CA MET A 126 -6.98 -7.75 -15.39
C MET A 126 -7.35 -6.26 -15.57
N ARG A 127 -7.18 -5.73 -16.79
CA ARG A 127 -7.61 -4.38 -17.17
C ARG A 127 -9.12 -4.22 -16.96
N ALA A 128 -9.92 -5.16 -17.45
CA ALA A 128 -11.38 -5.16 -17.26
C ALA A 128 -11.78 -5.27 -15.79
N ASP A 129 -11.10 -6.13 -15.01
CA ASP A 129 -11.32 -6.28 -13.56
C ASP A 129 -11.00 -4.99 -12.81
N MET A 130 -9.93 -4.25 -13.20
CA MET A 130 -9.59 -2.94 -12.63
C MET A 130 -10.69 -1.91 -12.91
N VAL A 131 -11.17 -1.83 -14.14
CA VAL A 131 -12.26 -0.93 -14.54
C VAL A 131 -13.54 -1.25 -13.74
N ALA A 132 -13.91 -2.53 -13.67
CA ALA A 132 -15.07 -2.96 -12.88
C ALA A 132 -14.92 -2.63 -11.39
N GLY A 133 -13.72 -2.82 -10.82
CA GLY A 133 -13.42 -2.47 -9.44
C GLY A 133 -13.55 -0.96 -9.16
N LEU A 134 -13.05 -0.11 -10.05
CA LEU A 134 -13.18 1.35 -9.95
C LEU A 134 -14.66 1.78 -10.02
N ARG A 135 -15.45 1.21 -10.93
CA ARG A 135 -16.89 1.47 -11.01
C ARG A 135 -17.64 0.94 -9.78
N GLY A 136 -17.18 -0.18 -9.21
CA GLY A 136 -17.68 -0.66 -7.93
C GLY A 136 -17.50 0.36 -6.79
N TRP A 137 -16.32 1.00 -6.72
CA TRP A 137 -16.08 2.09 -5.78
C TRP A 137 -16.90 3.33 -6.08
N ARG A 138 -17.10 3.69 -7.36
CA ARG A 138 -17.97 4.78 -7.80
C ARG A 138 -19.39 4.61 -7.29
N ASP A 139 -19.92 3.40 -7.42
CA ASP A 139 -21.31 3.08 -7.10
C ASP A 139 -21.54 2.77 -5.62
N MET A 140 -20.46 2.62 -4.84
CA MET A 140 -20.56 2.40 -3.39
C MET A 140 -21.08 3.64 -2.69
N PRO A 141 -22.13 3.51 -1.84
CA PRO A 141 -22.62 4.63 -1.04
C PRO A 141 -21.52 5.21 -0.14
N SER A 142 -21.44 6.54 -0.10
CA SER A 142 -20.54 7.20 0.84
C SER A 142 -21.07 7.09 2.25
N VAL A 143 -20.15 6.90 3.20
CA VAL A 143 -20.43 6.97 4.63
C VAL A 143 -19.83 8.21 5.29
N ARG A 144 -19.20 9.09 4.51
CA ARG A 144 -18.57 10.32 4.99
C ARG A 144 -19.62 11.24 5.60
N GLY A 145 -19.35 11.75 6.79
CA GLY A 145 -20.26 12.64 7.48
C GLY A 145 -21.53 11.97 8.02
N ALA A 146 -21.70 10.66 7.86
CA ALA A 146 -22.86 9.96 8.40
C ALA A 146 -22.86 9.99 9.93
N VAL A 147 -23.97 10.37 10.52
CA VAL A 147 -24.18 10.32 11.97
C VAL A 147 -24.58 8.90 12.36
N ARG A 148 -23.75 8.22 13.16
CA ARG A 148 -23.99 6.86 13.63
C ARG A 148 -24.76 6.80 14.94
N GLY A 149 -24.61 7.82 15.76
CA GLY A 149 -25.27 7.90 17.06
C GLY A 149 -25.40 9.35 17.51
N THR A 150 -26.45 9.63 18.30
CA THR A 150 -26.66 10.92 18.92
C THR A 150 -27.00 10.71 20.40
N THR A 151 -26.23 11.35 21.28
CA THR A 151 -26.50 11.36 22.73
C THR A 151 -26.97 12.75 23.13
N HIS A 152 -28.13 12.83 23.77
CA HIS A 152 -28.68 14.06 24.28
C HIS A 152 -28.36 14.25 25.78
N GLN A 153 -27.89 15.45 26.13
CA GLN A 153 -27.49 15.83 27.48
C GLN A 153 -28.12 17.20 27.81
N GLY A 154 -29.41 17.19 28.09
CA GLY A 154 -30.16 18.43 28.39
C GLY A 154 -30.19 19.38 27.20
N VAL A 155 -29.42 20.48 27.27
CA VAL A 155 -29.42 21.55 26.26
C VAL A 155 -28.41 21.33 25.11
N TRP A 156 -27.58 20.29 25.17
CA TRP A 156 -26.61 19.96 24.13
C TRP A 156 -26.71 18.50 23.68
N ARG A 157 -26.22 18.24 22.52
CA ARG A 157 -26.10 16.88 21.96
C ARG A 157 -24.67 16.60 21.46
N VAL A 158 -24.28 15.34 21.51
CA VAL A 158 -23.07 14.81 20.92
C VAL A 158 -23.46 13.88 19.78
N GLU A 159 -22.87 14.08 18.62
CA GLU A 159 -23.06 13.24 17.44
C GLU A 159 -21.78 12.47 17.15
N GLU A 160 -21.89 11.15 16.94
CA GLU A 160 -20.84 10.28 16.43
C GLU A 160 -20.86 10.35 14.91
N VAL A 161 -19.89 11.07 14.32
CA VAL A 161 -19.80 11.31 12.88
C VAL A 161 -18.67 10.48 12.26
N VAL A 162 -18.97 9.81 11.15
CA VAL A 162 -17.96 9.05 10.38
C VAL A 162 -17.04 10.02 9.64
N ALA A 163 -15.75 9.91 9.88
CA ALA A 163 -14.70 10.70 9.22
C ALA A 163 -13.57 9.82 8.68
N GLY A 164 -12.82 10.33 7.71
CA GLY A 164 -11.59 9.69 7.24
C GLY A 164 -10.53 9.60 8.35
N LEU A 165 -9.78 8.52 8.37
CA LEU A 165 -8.69 8.29 9.34
C LEU A 165 -7.50 9.22 9.09
N GLY A 166 -7.17 9.45 7.81
CA GLY A 166 -5.96 10.17 7.41
C GLY A 166 -5.31 9.60 6.16
N VAL A 167 -3.99 9.46 6.22
CA VAL A 167 -3.21 8.85 5.14
C VAL A 167 -3.11 7.35 5.36
N VAL A 168 -3.54 6.56 4.37
CA VAL A 168 -3.40 5.10 4.36
C VAL A 168 -2.21 4.71 3.48
N GLY A 169 -1.19 4.11 4.10
CA GLY A 169 0.00 3.65 3.38
C GLY A 169 -0.12 2.19 2.97
N PHE A 170 0.06 1.89 1.68
CA PHE A 170 0.04 0.52 1.16
C PHE A 170 1.41 0.09 0.65
N VAL A 171 1.88 -1.08 1.08
CA VAL A 171 2.98 -1.80 0.44
C VAL A 171 2.43 -3.07 -0.20
N PHE A 172 2.62 -3.17 -1.52
CA PHE A 172 2.19 -4.31 -2.32
C PHE A 172 3.38 -5.03 -2.96
N GLU A 173 3.23 -6.33 -3.20
CA GLU A 173 4.01 -7.04 -4.20
C GLU A 173 3.69 -6.51 -5.61
N GLY A 174 4.55 -6.85 -6.60
CA GLY A 174 4.41 -6.37 -7.98
C GLY A 174 3.13 -6.84 -8.69
N ARG A 175 2.02 -6.11 -8.48
CA ARG A 175 0.74 -6.34 -9.15
C ARG A 175 0.17 -5.03 -9.66
N PRO A 176 -0.09 -4.88 -10.98
CA PRO A 176 -0.65 -3.65 -11.53
C PRO A 176 -2.04 -3.28 -11.02
N ASN A 177 -2.89 -4.26 -10.71
CA ASN A 177 -4.28 -4.04 -10.29
C ASN A 177 -4.45 -3.40 -8.91
N VAL A 178 -3.38 -3.28 -8.11
CA VAL A 178 -3.47 -2.71 -6.75
C VAL A 178 -3.92 -1.25 -6.73
N PHE A 179 -3.76 -0.51 -7.82
CA PHE A 179 -4.23 0.88 -7.93
C PHE A 179 -5.75 0.98 -7.82
N ALA A 180 -6.49 0.08 -8.50
CA ALA A 180 -7.95 0.03 -8.39
C ALA A 180 -8.40 -0.32 -6.97
N ASP A 181 -7.71 -1.28 -6.32
CA ASP A 181 -8.03 -1.69 -4.96
C ASP A 181 -7.76 -0.57 -3.93
N ALA A 182 -6.55 0.00 -3.97
CA ALA A 182 -6.08 0.91 -2.94
C ALA A 182 -6.73 2.29 -3.01
N THR A 183 -7.11 2.77 -4.20
CA THR A 183 -7.83 4.05 -4.33
C THR A 183 -9.23 4.01 -3.70
N GLY A 184 -9.76 2.83 -3.39
CA GLY A 184 -11.03 2.67 -2.66
C GLY A 184 -11.10 3.42 -1.33
N VAL A 185 -9.96 3.69 -0.69
CA VAL A 185 -9.93 4.47 0.57
C VAL A 185 -10.37 5.93 0.38
N LEU A 186 -10.32 6.48 -0.84
CA LEU A 186 -10.83 7.82 -1.14
C LEU A 186 -12.34 7.91 -0.90
N ARG A 187 -13.10 6.82 -1.13
CA ARG A 187 -14.54 6.78 -0.90
C ARG A 187 -14.92 7.02 0.57
N SER A 188 -14.03 6.70 1.49
CA SER A 188 -14.21 6.97 2.93
C SER A 188 -13.47 8.24 3.40
N GLY A 189 -12.99 9.08 2.47
CA GLY A 189 -12.38 10.37 2.77
C GLY A 189 -10.94 10.28 3.25
N ASN A 190 -10.22 9.21 2.94
CA ASN A 190 -8.79 9.06 3.23
C ASN A 190 -7.94 9.41 2.01
N ALA A 191 -6.70 9.85 2.22
CA ALA A 191 -5.68 9.87 1.19
C ALA A 191 -4.88 8.56 1.20
N VAL A 192 -4.22 8.23 0.08
CA VAL A 192 -3.48 6.98 -0.07
C VAL A 192 -2.07 7.20 -0.59
N VAL A 193 -1.13 6.43 -0.05
CA VAL A 193 0.24 6.33 -0.56
C VAL A 193 0.54 4.87 -0.90
N PHE A 194 1.05 4.63 -2.11
CA PHE A 194 1.41 3.28 -2.56
C PHE A 194 2.93 3.12 -2.63
N ARG A 195 3.40 1.96 -2.24
CA ARG A 195 4.71 1.45 -2.64
C ARG A 195 4.51 0.08 -3.28
N ILE A 196 4.96 -0.07 -4.51
CA ILE A 196 4.86 -1.32 -5.26
C ILE A 196 6.22 -2.01 -5.39
N GLY A 197 6.23 -3.34 -5.60
CA GLY A 197 7.47 -4.09 -5.83
C GLY A 197 8.21 -3.60 -7.08
N SER A 198 9.55 -3.65 -7.04
CA SER A 198 10.44 -3.16 -8.11
C SER A 198 10.14 -3.76 -9.50
N ASP A 199 9.58 -4.98 -9.54
CA ASP A 199 9.25 -5.65 -10.79
C ASP A 199 8.07 -5.04 -11.54
N ALA A 200 7.24 -4.22 -10.87
CA ALA A 200 6.07 -3.55 -11.45
C ALA A 200 6.17 -2.01 -11.36
N LEU A 201 7.34 -1.47 -11.05
CA LEU A 201 7.49 -0.03 -10.83
C LEU A 201 7.32 0.78 -12.12
N GLY A 202 7.81 0.28 -13.26
CA GLY A 202 7.60 0.91 -14.56
C GLY A 202 6.12 1.01 -14.92
N THR A 203 5.39 -0.10 -14.76
CA THR A 203 3.94 -0.15 -14.95
C THR A 203 3.23 0.81 -13.98
N ALA A 204 3.66 0.86 -12.72
CA ALA A 204 3.07 1.74 -11.71
C ALA A 204 3.22 3.22 -12.06
N ARG A 205 4.41 3.63 -12.51
CA ARG A 205 4.68 4.99 -12.99
C ARG A 205 3.78 5.35 -14.18
N ALA A 206 3.64 4.43 -15.14
CA ALA A 206 2.79 4.64 -16.30
C ALA A 206 1.30 4.76 -15.93
N ILE A 207 0.80 3.92 -15.02
CA ILE A 207 -0.57 4.04 -14.51
C ILE A 207 -0.76 5.39 -13.78
N ALA A 208 0.19 5.80 -12.95
CA ALA A 208 0.13 7.08 -12.27
C ALA A 208 0.04 8.24 -13.27
N ALA A 209 0.97 8.31 -14.22
CA ALA A 209 1.09 9.43 -15.16
C ALA A 209 -0.03 9.50 -16.22
N HIS A 210 -0.51 8.35 -16.72
CA HIS A 210 -1.46 8.32 -17.85
C HIS A 210 -2.91 8.07 -17.44
N ALA A 211 -3.16 7.58 -16.24
CA ALA A 211 -4.52 7.29 -15.81
C ALA A 211 -4.89 7.93 -14.46
N LEU A 212 -4.12 7.70 -13.39
CA LEU A 212 -4.46 8.11 -12.04
C LEU A 212 -4.42 9.64 -11.84
N GLU A 213 -3.26 10.26 -12.08
CA GLU A 213 -3.07 11.71 -11.88
C GLU A 213 -3.97 12.56 -12.79
N PRO A 214 -4.11 12.24 -14.10
CA PRO A 214 -5.08 12.93 -14.95
C PRO A 214 -6.53 12.76 -14.49
N ALA A 215 -6.90 11.60 -13.91
CA ALA A 215 -8.25 11.40 -13.38
C ALA A 215 -8.51 12.21 -12.10
N LEU A 216 -7.50 12.33 -11.21
CA LEU A 216 -7.58 13.21 -10.04
C LEU A 216 -7.80 14.67 -10.48
N ALA A 217 -7.02 15.15 -11.45
CA ALA A 217 -7.11 16.51 -11.96
C ALA A 217 -8.46 16.76 -12.63
N GLU A 218 -8.96 15.84 -13.47
CA GLU A 218 -10.24 15.95 -14.16
C GLU A 218 -11.42 16.05 -13.19
N ALA A 219 -11.35 15.32 -12.09
CA ALA A 219 -12.39 15.32 -11.07
C ALA A 219 -12.23 16.43 -10.02
N GLY A 220 -11.19 17.27 -10.11
CA GLY A 220 -10.93 18.33 -9.15
C GLY A 220 -10.47 17.85 -7.76
N LEU A 221 -9.97 16.62 -7.66
CA LEU A 221 -9.40 16.13 -6.41
C LEU A 221 -8.02 16.74 -6.17
N PRO A 222 -7.63 16.95 -4.89
CA PRO A 222 -6.34 17.55 -4.57
C PRO A 222 -5.18 16.67 -5.07
N PRO A 223 -4.12 17.27 -5.64
CA PRO A 223 -2.90 16.56 -5.97
C PRO A 223 -2.36 15.83 -4.75
N GLY A 224 -1.94 14.58 -4.92
CA GLY A 224 -1.45 13.75 -3.82
C GLY A 224 -2.53 12.97 -3.07
N ALA A 225 -3.84 13.13 -3.39
CA ALA A 225 -4.89 12.29 -2.80
C ALA A 225 -4.60 10.78 -2.99
N ALA A 226 -3.92 10.44 -4.08
CA ALA A 226 -3.31 9.13 -4.31
C ALA A 226 -1.88 9.34 -4.82
N SER A 227 -0.87 8.91 -4.07
CA SER A 227 0.55 9.15 -4.33
C SER A 227 1.34 7.85 -4.43
N LEU A 228 2.31 7.80 -5.34
CA LEU A 228 3.25 6.70 -5.51
C LEU A 228 4.60 7.05 -4.87
N VAL A 229 5.12 6.15 -4.02
CA VAL A 229 6.53 6.20 -3.61
C VAL A 229 7.38 5.71 -4.76
N ASP A 230 8.05 6.61 -5.44
CA ASP A 230 8.84 6.34 -6.64
C ASP A 230 10.25 5.86 -6.29
N SER A 231 10.34 4.63 -5.75
CA SER A 231 11.61 3.96 -5.49
C SER A 231 11.51 2.46 -5.70
N PRO A 232 12.48 1.82 -6.35
CA PRO A 232 12.58 0.37 -6.48
C PRO A 232 13.00 -0.30 -5.17
N SER A 233 13.53 0.46 -4.22
CA SER A 233 14.13 -0.03 -2.99
C SER A 233 13.06 -0.49 -1.98
N ARG A 234 13.37 -1.57 -1.25
CA ARG A 234 12.54 -1.98 -0.09
C ARG A 234 12.62 -0.98 1.06
N ALA A 235 13.75 -0.28 1.15
CA ALA A 235 13.99 0.69 2.21
C ALA A 235 13.00 1.86 2.15
N ALA A 236 12.54 2.27 0.97
CA ALA A 236 11.48 3.25 0.83
C ALA A 236 10.14 2.80 1.46
N GLY A 237 9.84 1.49 1.42
CA GLY A 237 8.69 0.93 2.13
C GLY A 237 8.85 0.97 3.65
N TRP A 238 10.05 0.73 4.16
CA TRP A 238 10.36 0.88 5.58
C TRP A 238 10.28 2.35 6.02
N ALA A 239 10.82 3.26 5.21
CA ALA A 239 10.74 4.71 5.44
C ALA A 239 9.29 5.19 5.49
N MET A 240 8.45 4.74 4.55
CA MET A 240 7.03 5.07 4.52
C MET A 240 6.30 4.56 5.78
N PHE A 241 6.54 3.31 6.21
CA PHE A 241 5.87 2.74 7.39
C PHE A 241 6.39 3.30 8.73
N ALA A 242 7.55 3.93 8.71
CA ALA A 242 8.11 4.68 9.84
C ALA A 242 7.62 6.14 9.90
N ASP A 243 6.83 6.60 8.93
CA ASP A 243 6.36 7.99 8.89
C ASP A 243 5.16 8.19 9.85
N PRO A 244 5.26 9.08 10.84
CA PRO A 244 4.21 9.27 11.85
C PRO A 244 2.93 9.92 11.30
N ARG A 245 2.91 10.38 10.05
CA ARG A 245 1.74 10.94 9.39
C ARG A 245 0.81 9.87 8.82
N LEU A 246 1.22 8.58 8.81
CA LEU A 246 0.32 7.50 8.44
C LEU A 246 -0.71 7.24 9.54
N ALA A 247 -1.99 7.20 9.16
CA ALA A 247 -3.08 6.81 10.03
C ALA A 247 -3.32 5.29 10.04
N LEU A 248 -2.95 4.60 8.96
CA LEU A 248 -3.04 3.15 8.81
C LEU A 248 -1.96 2.65 7.83
N ALA A 249 -1.27 1.58 8.18
CA ALA A 249 -0.30 0.92 7.33
C ALA A 249 -0.83 -0.46 6.89
N VAL A 250 -0.91 -0.69 5.58
CA VAL A 250 -1.42 -1.93 4.97
C VAL A 250 -0.30 -2.61 4.19
N ALA A 251 0.07 -3.82 4.57
CA ALA A 251 1.08 -4.60 3.87
C ALA A 251 0.50 -5.89 3.29
N ARG A 252 0.80 -6.15 2.02
CA ARG A 252 0.49 -7.40 1.33
C ARG A 252 1.75 -7.95 0.69
N GLY A 253 2.14 -9.18 1.06
CA GLY A 253 3.35 -9.80 0.55
C GLY A 253 3.75 -11.08 1.28
N SER A 254 5.01 -11.46 1.18
CA SER A 254 5.52 -12.63 1.91
C SER A 254 5.45 -12.42 3.43
N GLY A 255 5.25 -13.50 4.18
CA GLY A 255 5.09 -13.44 5.63
C GLY A 255 6.21 -12.69 6.35
N ALA A 256 7.47 -12.93 5.97
CA ALA A 256 8.63 -12.26 6.57
C ALA A 256 8.64 -10.74 6.28
N ALA A 257 8.37 -10.33 5.03
CA ALA A 257 8.35 -8.90 4.66
C ALA A 257 7.21 -8.17 5.37
N VAL A 258 6.02 -8.80 5.44
CA VAL A 258 4.84 -8.23 6.11
C VAL A 258 5.07 -8.12 7.62
N ALA A 259 5.68 -9.12 8.25
CA ALA A 259 6.01 -9.07 9.68
C ALA A 259 7.00 -7.95 10.01
N GLN A 260 8.03 -7.74 9.17
CA GLN A 260 9.01 -6.68 9.34
C GLN A 260 8.37 -5.29 9.19
N LEU A 261 7.56 -5.08 8.14
CA LEU A 261 6.83 -3.84 7.93
C LEU A 261 5.86 -3.54 9.08
N GLY A 262 5.14 -4.55 9.54
CA GLY A 262 4.24 -4.43 10.69
C GLY A 262 4.96 -4.05 11.98
N ALA A 263 6.14 -4.60 12.23
CA ALA A 263 6.96 -4.23 13.38
C ALA A 263 7.41 -2.76 13.33
N ILE A 264 7.82 -2.29 12.14
CA ILE A 264 8.21 -0.88 11.94
C ILE A 264 7.04 0.05 12.23
N ALA A 265 5.87 -0.19 11.62
CA ALA A 265 4.69 0.64 11.82
C ALA A 265 4.26 0.67 13.30
N ALA A 266 4.23 -0.48 13.96
CA ALA A 266 3.89 -0.59 15.37
C ALA A 266 4.84 0.18 16.29
N GLN A 267 6.16 0.20 15.99
CA GLN A 267 7.14 0.98 16.74
C GLN A 267 6.89 2.50 16.65
N HIS A 268 6.24 2.94 15.57
CA HIS A 268 5.87 4.34 15.35
C HIS A 268 4.42 4.65 15.75
N GLY A 269 3.73 3.70 16.38
CA GLY A 269 2.35 3.88 16.83
C GLY A 269 1.30 3.84 15.72
N THR A 270 1.67 3.44 14.51
CA THR A 270 0.74 3.35 13.37
C THR A 270 0.00 2.02 13.40
N PRO A 271 -1.35 2.01 13.40
CA PRO A 271 -2.16 0.80 13.25
C PRO A 271 -1.84 0.06 11.95
N VAL A 272 -1.94 -1.27 11.97
CA VAL A 272 -1.56 -2.11 10.83
C VAL A 272 -2.67 -3.05 10.38
N SER A 273 -2.73 -3.29 9.07
CA SER A 273 -3.50 -4.37 8.45
C SER A 273 -2.54 -5.22 7.61
N LEU A 274 -2.24 -6.42 8.10
CA LEU A 274 -1.16 -7.25 7.57
C LEU A 274 -1.73 -8.48 6.87
N HIS A 275 -1.36 -8.66 5.59
CA HIS A 275 -1.76 -9.78 4.76
C HIS A 275 -0.49 -10.50 4.25
N GLY A 276 -0.01 -11.42 5.07
CA GLY A 276 1.18 -12.22 4.78
C GLY A 276 0.85 -13.59 4.19
N THR A 277 1.47 -14.61 4.76
CA THR A 277 1.20 -16.01 4.43
C THR A 277 -0.25 -16.33 4.77
N GLY A 278 -0.96 -16.99 3.85
CA GLY A 278 -2.37 -17.32 4.01
C GLY A 278 -2.60 -18.32 5.16
N GLY A 279 -3.82 -18.42 5.57
CA GLY A 279 -4.34 -19.32 6.61
C GLY A 279 -5.85 -19.31 6.44
N ALA A 280 -6.33 -19.46 5.19
CA ALA A 280 -7.75 -19.51 4.91
C ALA A 280 -8.37 -20.77 5.55
N TRP A 281 -9.58 -20.61 6.05
CA TRP A 281 -10.34 -21.69 6.65
C TRP A 281 -11.51 -22.04 5.73
N ILE A 282 -11.74 -23.33 5.51
CA ILE A 282 -12.96 -23.86 4.92
C ILE A 282 -13.68 -24.64 6.03
N VAL A 283 -14.86 -24.17 6.42
CA VAL A 283 -15.71 -24.85 7.41
C VAL A 283 -16.82 -25.56 6.64
N ALA A 284 -16.88 -26.89 6.76
CA ALA A 284 -17.95 -27.68 6.19
C ALA A 284 -18.99 -28.02 7.27
N ASP A 285 -20.24 -27.66 7.04
CA ASP A 285 -21.37 -28.15 7.82
C ASP A 285 -21.64 -29.63 7.46
N PRO A 286 -22.20 -30.46 8.38
CA PRO A 286 -22.55 -31.84 8.09
C PRO A 286 -23.46 -32.06 6.87
N SER A 287 -24.22 -31.04 6.48
CA SER A 287 -25.06 -31.04 5.26
C SER A 287 -24.33 -30.61 3.98
N ALA A 288 -23.05 -30.23 4.07
CA ALA A 288 -22.29 -29.78 2.91
C ALA A 288 -22.13 -30.90 1.87
N ASP A 289 -22.24 -30.55 0.59
CA ASP A 289 -21.97 -31.45 -0.50
C ASP A 289 -20.47 -31.85 -0.53
N ALA A 290 -20.17 -33.13 -0.44
CA ALA A 290 -18.82 -33.64 -0.33
C ALA A 290 -17.99 -33.40 -1.61
N GLU A 291 -18.60 -33.42 -2.80
CA GLU A 291 -17.92 -33.18 -4.08
C GLU A 291 -17.55 -31.72 -4.21
N ALA A 292 -18.49 -30.80 -3.94
CA ALA A 292 -18.26 -29.35 -3.95
C ALA A 292 -17.19 -28.96 -2.90
N PHE A 293 -17.22 -29.54 -1.71
CA PHE A 293 -16.20 -29.33 -0.69
C PHE A 293 -14.82 -29.81 -1.16
N GLY A 294 -14.73 -31.03 -1.71
CA GLY A 294 -13.47 -31.55 -2.25
C GLY A 294 -12.90 -30.71 -3.38
N LEU A 295 -13.76 -30.17 -4.23
CA LEU A 295 -13.39 -29.25 -5.32
C LEU A 295 -12.85 -27.92 -4.76
N ALA A 296 -13.52 -27.34 -3.76
CA ALA A 296 -13.09 -26.11 -3.09
C ALA A 296 -11.73 -26.28 -2.42
N VAL A 297 -11.50 -27.37 -1.70
CA VAL A 297 -10.21 -27.71 -1.09
C VAL A 297 -9.12 -27.83 -2.15
N ARG A 298 -9.35 -28.59 -3.23
CA ARG A 298 -8.38 -28.77 -4.31
C ARG A 298 -7.97 -27.45 -4.95
N HIS A 299 -8.92 -26.59 -5.30
CA HIS A 299 -8.65 -25.29 -5.88
C HIS A 299 -7.96 -24.33 -4.90
N SER A 300 -8.17 -24.48 -3.60
CA SER A 300 -7.50 -23.68 -2.58
C SER A 300 -6.04 -24.07 -2.36
N LEU A 301 -5.66 -25.32 -2.62
CA LEU A 301 -4.29 -25.79 -2.48
C LEU A 301 -3.38 -25.41 -3.66
N ASP A 302 -3.96 -25.17 -4.84
CA ASP A 302 -3.21 -24.91 -6.09
C ASP A 302 -2.63 -23.49 -6.16
N ARG A 303 -3.01 -22.58 -5.28
CA ARG A 303 -2.62 -21.16 -5.35
C ARG A 303 -1.99 -20.70 -4.04
N LYS A 304 -0.74 -20.24 -4.10
CA LYS A 304 -0.06 -19.56 -2.98
C LYS A 304 -0.55 -18.11 -2.85
N VAL A 305 -1.76 -17.91 -2.39
CA VAL A 305 -2.35 -16.59 -2.10
C VAL A 305 -2.90 -16.56 -0.68
N CYS A 306 -3.11 -15.36 -0.11
CA CYS A 306 -3.54 -15.18 1.27
C CYS A 306 -4.90 -15.81 1.62
N ASN A 307 -5.70 -16.16 0.63
CA ASN A 307 -7.01 -16.81 0.76
C ASN A 307 -6.99 -18.30 0.40
N THR A 308 -5.82 -18.95 0.43
CA THR A 308 -5.69 -20.40 0.21
C THR A 308 -5.42 -21.14 1.50
N LEU A 309 -5.79 -22.42 1.51
CA LEU A 309 -5.36 -23.36 2.55
C LEU A 309 -3.84 -23.59 2.41
N ASN A 310 -3.13 -23.55 3.50
CA ASN A 310 -1.70 -23.88 3.60
C ASN A 310 -1.53 -25.05 4.57
#